data_eed60f6920b1944324b6e1cf7cea88c0
#
_entry.id   eed60f6920b1944324b6e1cf7cea88c0
#
_cell.length_a   1.000
_cell.length_b   1.000
_cell.length_c   1.000
_cell.angle_alpha   90.00
_cell.angle_beta   90.00
_cell.angle_gamma   90.00
#
_symmetry.space_group_name_H-M   'P 1'
#
loop_
_entity.id
_entity.type
_entity.pdbx_description
1 polymer ?
#
loop_
_entity_poly.entity_id
_entity_poly.type
_entity_poly.pdbx_seq_one_letter_code
_entity_poly.pdbx_strand_id
1 'polypeptide(L)'
;MSIVTALTLVGCGGSSETKRASKNTQQGIDISQFVEGAFITPPEIVDCETAQGTQTSCYQFTTSGAPAGREPGPFCPRTITDGADVGGAWFDKSGSGDLVDITGEFILKLGEYYGDEKWMVYDADTQKVRYTATKEACLGAAKPDVEEQYMQNCIECKLEYLDDDFSLTYLIPTTPIPAEETDRVRTVGLALDGTELSGPAPINAILGAYTIAAFDDCGGHINVHQGYHYHSTTGCTDLVTSTDDGHAPLIGYASDGYGIYAMKDAKGNESTGLDECRGQTDDVRGYHYHAASPSENLFIGCLHGESVRPSGGPDGRNGPPPGGPGGRNGPPPGGPDGAPKSKDAH
;
A
#
# COMPACT_ATOMS: atom_id res chain seq x y z
N MET A 1 -22.49 80.43 -41.84
CA MET A 1 -21.31 79.59 -41.95
C MET A 1 -20.77 79.35 -40.55
N SER A 2 -21.22 78.28 -39.88
CA SER A 2 -20.79 77.96 -38.50
C SER A 2 -19.98 76.69 -38.56
N ILE A 3 -18.76 76.79 -38.12
CA ILE A 3 -17.81 75.68 -38.02
C ILE A 3 -18.02 75.01 -36.64
N VAL A 4 -18.43 73.75 -36.61
CA VAL A 4 -18.51 72.95 -35.42
C VAL A 4 -17.24 72.10 -35.27
N THR A 5 -16.47 72.40 -34.25
CA THR A 5 -15.25 71.64 -33.89
C THR A 5 -15.62 70.45 -33.02
N ALA A 6 -15.38 69.24 -33.48
CA ALA A 6 -15.57 68.03 -32.72
C ALA A 6 -14.33 67.73 -31.84
N LEU A 7 -14.52 67.66 -30.57
CA LEU A 7 -13.49 67.18 -29.54
C LEU A 7 -13.58 65.66 -29.39
N THR A 8 -12.53 64.95 -29.80
CA THR A 8 -12.40 63.53 -29.56
C THR A 8 -11.76 63.25 -28.17
N LEU A 9 -12.52 62.73 -27.28
CA LEU A 9 -12.02 62.14 -25.98
C LEU A 9 -11.41 60.78 -26.22
N VAL A 10 -10.11 60.67 -25.99
CA VAL A 10 -9.42 59.37 -25.93
C VAL A 10 -9.61 58.83 -24.53
N GLY A 11 -10.45 57.79 -24.38
CA GLY A 11 -10.60 57.02 -23.13
C GLY A 11 -9.50 55.98 -23.00
N CYS A 12 -8.62 56.11 -21.99
CA CYS A 12 -7.74 55.04 -21.54
C CYS A 12 -8.59 53.96 -20.84
N GLY A 13 -8.84 52.86 -21.55
CA GLY A 13 -9.39 51.65 -20.98
C GLY A 13 -8.30 50.88 -20.25
N GLY A 14 -8.22 51.02 -18.93
CA GLY A 14 -7.44 50.11 -18.07
C GLY A 14 -8.15 48.79 -17.96
N SER A 15 -7.64 47.76 -18.65
CA SER A 15 -8.06 46.38 -18.41
C SER A 15 -7.54 45.94 -17.04
N SER A 16 -8.41 45.95 -16.03
CA SER A 16 -8.12 45.24 -14.78
C SER A 16 -8.26 43.75 -15.07
N GLU A 17 -7.15 43.05 -15.32
CA GLU A 17 -7.07 41.60 -15.18
C GLU A 17 -7.34 41.26 -13.72
N THR A 18 -8.58 40.87 -13.44
CA THR A 18 -8.94 40.17 -12.21
C THR A 18 -8.25 38.81 -12.31
N LYS A 19 -7.07 38.68 -11.71
CA LYS A 19 -6.50 37.35 -11.39
C LYS A 19 -7.56 36.66 -10.56
N ARG A 20 -8.30 35.71 -11.17
CA ARG A 20 -9.04 34.68 -10.44
C ARG A 20 -7.99 33.92 -9.62
N ALA A 21 -7.95 34.19 -8.33
CA ALA A 21 -7.31 33.29 -7.40
C ALA A 21 -8.05 31.94 -7.55
N SER A 22 -7.38 30.97 -8.15
CA SER A 22 -7.80 29.58 -8.10
C SER A 22 -7.95 29.25 -6.62
N LYS A 23 -9.16 29.02 -6.16
CA LYS A 23 -9.38 28.41 -4.85
C LYS A 23 -8.91 26.96 -5.03
N ASN A 24 -7.67 26.70 -4.67
CA ASN A 24 -7.15 25.34 -4.54
C ASN A 24 -7.96 24.73 -3.39
N THR A 25 -9.08 24.07 -3.71
CA THR A 25 -9.96 23.47 -2.71
C THR A 25 -9.44 22.07 -2.51
N GLN A 26 -8.65 21.85 -1.46
CA GLN A 26 -8.26 20.51 -1.06
C GLN A 26 -9.52 19.70 -0.81
N GLN A 27 -9.66 18.55 -1.50
CA GLN A 27 -10.75 17.63 -1.27
C GLN A 27 -10.48 16.83 0.02
N GLY A 28 -11.49 16.73 0.88
CA GLY A 28 -11.51 15.81 2.00
C GLY A 28 -11.98 14.41 1.59
N ILE A 29 -12.12 13.52 2.56
CA ILE A 29 -12.60 12.16 2.35
C ILE A 29 -14.08 12.19 1.92
N ASP A 30 -14.37 11.56 0.80
CA ASP A 30 -15.74 11.26 0.35
C ASP A 30 -16.09 9.83 0.73
N ILE A 31 -16.83 9.66 1.83
CA ILE A 31 -17.25 8.35 2.34
C ILE A 31 -18.16 7.58 1.38
N SER A 32 -18.81 8.25 0.42
CA SER A 32 -19.66 7.58 -0.58
C SER A 32 -18.87 6.78 -1.62
N GLN A 33 -17.55 6.96 -1.68
CA GLN A 33 -16.67 6.20 -2.56
C GLN A 33 -16.36 4.79 -2.02
N PHE A 34 -16.51 4.57 -0.71
CA PHE A 34 -16.31 3.23 -0.15
C PHE A 34 -17.45 2.31 -0.55
N VAL A 35 -17.13 1.05 -0.84
CA VAL A 35 -18.12 0.06 -1.24
C VAL A 35 -19.00 -0.35 -0.05
N GLU A 36 -20.18 -0.84 -0.34
CA GLU A 36 -21.08 -1.38 0.69
C GLU A 36 -20.40 -2.55 1.43
N GLY A 37 -20.45 -2.52 2.75
CA GLY A 37 -19.84 -3.54 3.60
C GLY A 37 -18.36 -3.29 3.95
N ALA A 38 -17.74 -2.21 3.48
CA ALA A 38 -16.37 -1.83 3.85
C ALA A 38 -16.18 -1.64 5.36
N PHE A 39 -17.24 -1.28 6.08
CA PHE A 39 -17.21 -0.99 7.51
C PHE A 39 -18.26 -1.79 8.30
N ILE A 40 -17.92 -2.18 9.52
CA ILE A 40 -18.85 -2.87 10.45
C ILE A 40 -19.99 -1.94 10.87
N THR A 41 -19.67 -0.67 11.08
CA THR A 41 -20.63 0.39 11.42
C THR A 41 -20.43 1.58 10.48
N PRO A 42 -21.48 2.38 10.22
CA PRO A 42 -21.31 3.61 9.45
C PRO A 42 -20.21 4.47 10.05
N PRO A 43 -19.31 5.06 9.22
CA PRO A 43 -18.26 5.95 9.72
C PRO A 43 -18.84 7.15 10.49
N GLU A 44 -18.26 7.46 11.63
CA GLU A 44 -18.64 8.60 12.47
C GLU A 44 -17.58 9.69 12.45
N ILE A 45 -17.99 10.95 12.62
CA ILE A 45 -17.06 12.06 12.79
C ILE A 45 -16.84 12.25 14.28
N VAL A 46 -15.56 12.22 14.70
CA VAL A 46 -15.14 12.39 16.08
C VAL A 46 -14.06 13.47 16.18
N ASP A 47 -13.94 14.10 17.35
CA ASP A 47 -12.79 14.97 17.64
C ASP A 47 -11.53 14.12 17.78
N CYS A 48 -10.43 14.59 17.21
CA CYS A 48 -9.15 13.87 17.22
C CYS A 48 -7.96 14.84 17.32
N GLU A 49 -6.82 14.29 17.70
CA GLU A 49 -5.55 15.00 17.73
C GLU A 49 -4.54 14.29 16.82
N THR A 50 -3.90 15.04 15.94
CA THR A 50 -2.85 14.50 15.07
C THR A 50 -1.58 14.18 15.85
N ALA A 51 -0.66 13.46 15.24
CA ALA A 51 0.64 13.15 15.82
C ALA A 51 1.47 14.42 16.13
N GLN A 52 1.19 15.51 15.43
CA GLN A 52 1.81 16.82 15.58
C GLN A 52 1.11 17.69 16.63
N GLY A 53 -0.02 17.25 17.17
CA GLY A 53 -0.77 17.94 18.23
C GLY A 53 -1.88 18.86 17.71
N THR A 54 -2.22 18.80 16.44
CA THR A 54 -3.30 19.60 15.86
C THR A 54 -4.66 18.98 16.23
N GLN A 55 -5.54 19.78 16.85
CA GLN A 55 -6.92 19.39 17.12
C GLN A 55 -7.76 19.54 15.86
N THR A 56 -8.44 18.46 15.45
CA THR A 56 -9.26 18.43 14.24
C THR A 56 -10.42 17.45 14.38
N SER A 57 -11.17 17.24 13.29
CA SER A 57 -12.20 16.21 13.20
C SER A 57 -11.71 15.07 12.30
N CYS A 58 -11.93 13.84 12.76
CA CYS A 58 -11.59 12.63 12.00
C CYS A 58 -12.84 11.82 11.67
N TYR A 59 -12.82 11.11 10.56
CA TYR A 59 -13.67 9.93 10.42
C TYR A 59 -13.08 8.78 11.26
N GLN A 60 -13.96 8.13 12.02
CA GLN A 60 -13.67 6.85 12.67
C GLN A 60 -14.23 5.73 11.79
N PHE A 61 -13.34 4.91 11.23
CA PHE A 61 -13.67 3.75 10.41
C PHE A 61 -13.43 2.48 11.23
N THR A 62 -14.39 1.56 11.25
CA THR A 62 -14.25 0.26 11.93
C THR A 62 -14.44 -0.85 10.91
N THR A 63 -13.40 -1.66 10.69
CA THR A 63 -13.36 -2.74 9.70
C THR A 63 -13.30 -4.10 10.36
N SER A 64 -13.75 -5.15 9.65
CA SER A 64 -13.72 -6.54 10.11
C SER A 64 -12.38 -7.25 9.85
N GLY A 65 -11.42 -6.56 9.21
CA GLY A 65 -10.20 -7.21 8.74
C GLY A 65 -10.40 -8.14 7.53
N ALA A 66 -11.54 -8.05 6.87
CA ALA A 66 -11.83 -8.73 5.61
C ALA A 66 -12.18 -7.69 4.51
N PRO A 67 -11.79 -7.91 3.25
CA PRO A 67 -12.18 -7.02 2.15
C PRO A 67 -13.66 -7.15 1.85
N ALA A 68 -14.36 -6.04 1.61
CA ALA A 68 -15.75 -6.08 1.20
C ALA A 68 -15.88 -6.58 -0.25
N GLY A 69 -16.90 -7.41 -0.46
CA GLY A 69 -17.32 -7.83 -1.80
C GLY A 69 -16.49 -8.93 -2.46
N ARG A 70 -15.47 -9.50 -1.80
CA ARG A 70 -14.68 -10.60 -2.34
C ARG A 70 -14.09 -11.50 -1.26
N GLU A 71 -13.71 -12.71 -1.67
CA GLU A 71 -12.98 -13.66 -0.84
C GLU A 71 -11.47 -13.55 -1.15
N PRO A 72 -10.59 -13.47 -0.14
CA PRO A 72 -9.13 -13.48 -0.33
C PRO A 72 -8.61 -14.82 -0.83
N GLY A 73 -7.52 -14.79 -1.60
CA GLY A 73 -6.84 -15.96 -2.14
C GLY A 73 -7.02 -16.15 -3.64
N PRO A 74 -6.43 -17.18 -4.22
CA PRO A 74 -5.56 -18.18 -3.58
C PRO A 74 -4.22 -17.60 -3.11
N PHE A 75 -3.44 -18.35 -2.32
CA PHE A 75 -2.14 -17.90 -1.81
C PHE A 75 -1.01 -18.87 -2.19
N CYS A 76 -0.89 -20.01 -1.50
CA CYS A 76 0.18 -20.98 -1.74
C CYS A 76 -0.27 -22.09 -2.65
N PRO A 77 0.53 -22.53 -3.65
CA PRO A 77 0.28 -23.77 -4.37
C PRO A 77 0.39 -24.98 -3.43
N ARG A 78 -0.22 -26.11 -3.76
CA ARG A 78 -0.22 -27.34 -2.95
C ARG A 78 0.81 -28.35 -3.38
N THR A 79 1.18 -28.32 -4.67
CA THR A 79 2.18 -29.19 -5.27
C THR A 79 3.12 -28.39 -6.17
N ILE A 80 4.29 -28.97 -6.47
CA ILE A 80 5.25 -28.35 -7.40
C ILE A 80 4.79 -28.35 -8.87
N THR A 81 3.62 -28.91 -9.17
CA THR A 81 3.01 -28.94 -10.51
C THR A 81 1.82 -28.00 -10.67
N ASP A 82 1.40 -27.33 -9.60
CA ASP A 82 0.27 -26.42 -9.63
C ASP A 82 0.59 -25.15 -10.45
N GLY A 83 -0.40 -24.69 -11.20
CA GLY A 83 -0.31 -23.47 -12.00
C GLY A 83 -0.63 -22.19 -11.21
N ALA A 84 -0.69 -21.07 -11.93
CA ALA A 84 -1.01 -19.77 -11.36
C ALA A 84 -2.46 -19.68 -10.85
N ASP A 85 -3.36 -20.54 -11.32
CA ASP A 85 -4.77 -20.57 -10.91
C ASP A 85 -5.00 -21.09 -9.47
N VAL A 86 -4.00 -21.71 -8.86
CA VAL A 86 -4.05 -22.25 -7.49
C VAL A 86 -3.02 -21.64 -6.54
N GLY A 87 -2.07 -20.86 -7.07
CA GLY A 87 -1.12 -20.07 -6.32
C GLY A 87 -1.50 -18.59 -6.34
N GLY A 88 -0.92 -17.81 -5.48
CA GLY A 88 -1.03 -16.37 -5.48
C GLY A 88 0.19 -15.70 -6.10
N ALA A 89 0.61 -14.56 -5.54
CA ALA A 89 1.67 -13.74 -6.07
C ALA A 89 2.73 -13.36 -5.01
N TRP A 90 3.89 -12.91 -5.50
CA TRP A 90 4.97 -12.40 -4.68
C TRP A 90 5.72 -11.26 -5.38
N PHE A 91 6.48 -10.50 -4.63
CA PHE A 91 7.31 -9.44 -5.21
C PHE A 91 8.33 -9.99 -6.21
N ASP A 92 8.43 -9.35 -7.36
CA ASP A 92 9.58 -9.56 -8.24
C ASP A 92 10.85 -9.04 -7.55
N LYS A 93 11.89 -9.87 -7.55
CA LYS A 93 13.19 -9.52 -6.93
C LYS A 93 13.86 -8.29 -7.53
N SER A 94 13.47 -7.88 -8.73
CA SER A 94 13.99 -6.67 -9.37
C SER A 94 13.41 -5.40 -8.73
N GLY A 95 12.28 -5.50 -8.00
CA GLY A 95 11.58 -4.37 -7.41
C GLY A 95 10.94 -3.43 -8.43
N SER A 96 10.79 -3.89 -9.67
CA SER A 96 10.18 -3.10 -10.74
C SER A 96 9.20 -3.94 -11.55
N GLY A 97 8.03 -3.39 -11.89
CA GLY A 97 7.01 -4.08 -12.68
C GLY A 97 5.91 -4.72 -11.85
N ASP A 98 5.35 -5.81 -12.36
CA ASP A 98 4.26 -6.54 -11.75
C ASP A 98 4.76 -7.57 -10.71
N LEU A 99 3.85 -8.15 -9.92
CA LEU A 99 4.14 -9.30 -9.08
C LEU A 99 4.42 -10.54 -9.95
N VAL A 100 5.13 -11.52 -9.37
CA VAL A 100 5.33 -12.83 -10.00
C VAL A 100 4.38 -13.86 -9.39
N ASP A 101 3.83 -14.75 -10.22
CA ASP A 101 2.96 -15.82 -9.77
C ASP A 101 3.72 -16.85 -8.93
N ILE A 102 3.17 -17.24 -7.79
CA ILE A 102 3.67 -18.33 -6.96
C ILE A 102 3.12 -19.65 -7.51
N THR A 103 3.68 -20.13 -8.62
CA THR A 103 3.36 -21.46 -9.14
C THR A 103 4.16 -22.55 -8.43
N GLY A 104 3.79 -23.82 -8.63
CA GLY A 104 4.61 -24.96 -8.16
C GLY A 104 6.01 -24.93 -8.77
N GLU A 105 6.16 -24.49 -10.02
CA GLU A 105 7.45 -24.30 -10.68
C GLU A 105 8.28 -23.17 -10.01
N PHE A 106 7.65 -22.06 -9.63
CA PHE A 106 8.31 -20.99 -8.87
C PHE A 106 8.86 -21.54 -7.55
N ILE A 107 8.06 -22.29 -6.79
CA ILE A 107 8.49 -22.92 -5.54
C ILE A 107 9.66 -23.86 -5.76
N LEU A 108 9.62 -24.67 -6.81
CA LEU A 108 10.70 -25.61 -7.17
C LEU A 108 12.02 -24.89 -7.49
N LYS A 109 11.93 -23.69 -8.08
CA LYS A 109 13.08 -22.90 -8.55
C LYS A 109 13.52 -21.79 -7.61
N LEU A 110 13.01 -21.71 -6.39
CA LEU A 110 13.37 -20.64 -5.43
C LEU A 110 14.88 -20.55 -5.18
N GLY A 111 15.59 -21.71 -5.13
CA GLY A 111 17.06 -21.73 -5.00
C GLY A 111 17.76 -21.02 -6.14
N GLU A 112 17.36 -21.31 -7.40
CA GLU A 112 17.87 -20.63 -8.58
C GLU A 112 17.47 -19.14 -8.59
N TYR A 113 16.20 -18.87 -8.28
CA TYR A 113 15.64 -17.50 -8.30
C TYR A 113 16.35 -16.56 -7.33
N TYR A 114 16.66 -17.02 -6.11
CA TYR A 114 17.38 -16.22 -5.10
C TYR A 114 18.89 -16.48 -5.05
N GLY A 115 19.41 -17.45 -5.84
CA GLY A 115 20.83 -17.78 -5.85
C GLY A 115 21.33 -18.45 -4.56
N ASP A 116 20.47 -19.18 -3.86
CA ASP A 116 20.78 -19.90 -2.64
C ASP A 116 20.11 -21.27 -2.60
N GLU A 117 20.89 -22.33 -2.75
CA GLU A 117 20.43 -23.73 -2.82
C GLU A 117 19.81 -24.25 -1.49
N LYS A 118 19.76 -23.43 -0.45
CA LYS A 118 19.15 -23.85 0.83
C LYS A 118 17.62 -23.78 0.82
N TRP A 119 17.01 -23.16 -0.18
CA TRP A 119 15.55 -23.12 -0.32
C TRP A 119 14.95 -24.51 -0.46
N MET A 120 14.02 -24.88 0.42
CA MET A 120 13.35 -26.17 0.43
C MET A 120 11.89 -26.02 0.89
N VAL A 121 11.11 -25.25 0.15
CA VAL A 121 9.68 -24.94 0.46
C VAL A 121 8.74 -26.07 -0.02
N TYR A 122 9.26 -27.23 -0.35
CA TYR A 122 8.51 -28.41 -0.76
C TYR A 122 9.17 -29.68 -0.20
N ASP A 123 8.42 -30.77 -0.21
CA ASP A 123 8.90 -32.10 0.12
C ASP A 123 9.23 -32.86 -1.16
N ALA A 124 10.50 -33.29 -1.31
CA ALA A 124 10.99 -33.88 -2.56
C ALA A 124 10.37 -35.27 -2.84
N ASP A 125 10.00 -36.04 -1.81
CA ASP A 125 9.45 -37.38 -1.96
C ASP A 125 7.97 -37.34 -2.35
N THR A 126 7.22 -36.41 -1.76
CA THR A 126 5.77 -36.26 -1.98
C THR A 126 5.39 -35.20 -3.02
N GLN A 127 6.36 -34.36 -3.40
CA GLN A 127 6.17 -33.22 -4.31
C GLN A 127 5.16 -32.18 -3.79
N LYS A 128 4.85 -32.19 -2.49
CA LYS A 128 3.93 -31.25 -1.85
C LYS A 128 4.66 -30.01 -1.38
N VAL A 129 4.04 -28.86 -1.60
CA VAL A 129 4.49 -27.57 -1.05
C VAL A 129 4.27 -27.58 0.47
N ARG A 130 5.27 -27.10 1.20
CA ARG A 130 5.14 -26.84 2.65
C ARG A 130 4.48 -25.50 2.83
N TYR A 131 3.34 -25.47 3.52
CA TYR A 131 2.61 -24.23 3.78
C TYR A 131 1.99 -24.27 5.19
N THR A 132 1.63 -23.09 5.70
CA THR A 132 1.06 -22.93 7.03
C THR A 132 -0.43 -23.30 7.03
N ALA A 133 -0.75 -24.55 7.28
CA ALA A 133 -2.11 -25.12 7.14
C ALA A 133 -3.02 -24.90 8.36
N THR A 134 -2.51 -24.37 9.48
CA THR A 134 -3.25 -24.22 10.76
C THR A 134 -3.09 -22.82 11.35
N LYS A 135 -3.99 -22.44 12.28
CA LYS A 135 -3.89 -21.16 13.01
C LYS A 135 -2.55 -21.04 13.75
N GLU A 136 -2.07 -22.11 14.38
CA GLU A 136 -0.78 -22.12 15.10
C GLU A 136 0.39 -21.90 14.15
N ALA A 137 0.38 -22.55 12.99
CA ALA A 137 1.42 -22.36 11.98
C ALA A 137 1.40 -20.93 11.41
N CYS A 138 0.21 -20.38 11.16
CA CYS A 138 0.06 -18.98 10.77
C CYS A 138 0.64 -18.03 11.83
N LEU A 139 0.28 -18.20 13.12
CA LEU A 139 0.80 -17.39 14.23
C LEU A 139 2.32 -17.46 14.38
N GLY A 140 2.89 -18.63 14.14
CA GLY A 140 4.34 -18.86 14.26
C GLY A 140 5.15 -18.37 13.06
N ALA A 141 4.51 -18.20 11.90
CA ALA A 141 5.17 -17.87 10.65
C ALA A 141 4.88 -16.46 10.13
N ALA A 142 3.67 -15.93 10.33
CA ALA A 142 3.27 -14.60 9.82
C ALA A 142 3.77 -13.47 10.74
N LYS A 143 5.07 -13.45 10.99
CA LYS A 143 5.77 -12.46 11.82
C LYS A 143 7.23 -12.36 11.38
N PRO A 144 7.93 -11.23 11.66
CA PRO A 144 9.32 -11.05 11.21
C PRO A 144 10.31 -12.07 11.79
N ASP A 145 10.06 -12.59 12.99
CA ASP A 145 10.86 -13.61 13.68
C ASP A 145 10.18 -14.99 13.57
N VAL A 146 10.13 -15.52 12.35
CA VAL A 146 9.53 -16.83 12.05
C VAL A 146 10.08 -17.92 12.97
N GLU A 147 9.20 -18.71 13.60
CA GLU A 147 9.62 -19.83 14.43
C GLU A 147 10.31 -20.92 13.59
N GLU A 148 11.40 -21.50 14.11
CA GLU A 148 12.28 -22.44 13.38
C GLU A 148 11.49 -23.57 12.68
N GLN A 149 10.46 -24.08 13.32
CA GLN A 149 9.63 -25.16 12.77
C GLN A 149 8.78 -24.74 11.55
N TYR A 150 8.59 -23.44 11.35
CA TYR A 150 7.84 -22.86 10.21
C TYR A 150 8.73 -22.17 9.19
N MET A 151 10.05 -22.20 9.36
CA MET A 151 10.98 -21.83 8.29
C MET A 151 10.78 -22.74 7.08
N GLN A 152 11.17 -22.31 5.91
CA GLN A 152 11.03 -23.11 4.66
C GLN A 152 9.57 -23.45 4.33
N ASN A 153 8.65 -22.51 4.56
CA ASN A 153 7.25 -22.64 4.22
C ASN A 153 6.77 -21.49 3.30
N CYS A 154 5.78 -21.78 2.47
CA CYS A 154 4.90 -20.78 1.92
C CYS A 154 3.89 -20.39 3.02
N ILE A 155 3.83 -19.09 3.35
CA ILE A 155 2.99 -18.60 4.45
C ILE A 155 1.65 -18.17 3.87
N GLU A 156 0.58 -18.76 4.38
CA GLU A 156 -0.79 -18.33 4.17
C GLU A 156 -1.56 -18.39 5.49
N CYS A 157 -2.46 -17.44 5.69
CA CYS A 157 -3.42 -17.45 6.79
C CYS A 157 -4.83 -17.36 6.21
N LYS A 158 -5.83 -17.58 7.04
CA LYS A 158 -7.25 -17.55 6.65
C LYS A 158 -8.03 -16.59 7.52
N LEU A 159 -9.10 -16.00 6.98
CA LEU A 159 -10.00 -15.15 7.76
C LEU A 159 -10.63 -15.89 8.95
N GLU A 160 -10.89 -17.19 8.83
CA GLU A 160 -11.41 -18.03 9.90
C GLU A 160 -10.45 -18.18 11.11
N TYR A 161 -9.21 -17.71 11.00
CA TYR A 161 -8.24 -17.68 12.10
C TYR A 161 -8.35 -16.41 12.95
N LEU A 162 -9.05 -15.40 12.48
CA LEU A 162 -9.36 -14.21 13.27
C LEU A 162 -10.30 -14.60 14.42
N ASP A 163 -10.31 -13.81 15.48
CA ASP A 163 -11.25 -14.01 16.56
C ASP A 163 -12.63 -13.47 16.14
N ASP A 164 -13.72 -14.03 16.71
CA ASP A 164 -15.10 -13.72 16.29
C ASP A 164 -15.47 -12.21 16.44
N ASP A 165 -14.79 -11.50 17.35
CA ASP A 165 -14.97 -10.08 17.62
C ASP A 165 -13.85 -9.21 17.02
N PHE A 166 -13.05 -9.77 16.13
CA PHE A 166 -11.95 -9.05 15.50
C PHE A 166 -12.45 -7.80 14.77
N SER A 167 -11.84 -6.68 15.09
CA SER A 167 -12.10 -5.41 14.42
C SER A 167 -10.90 -4.48 14.53
N LEU A 168 -10.74 -3.61 13.55
CA LEU A 168 -9.73 -2.57 13.52
C LEU A 168 -10.40 -1.21 13.39
N THR A 169 -9.90 -0.23 14.14
CA THR A 169 -10.41 1.14 14.10
C THR A 169 -9.32 2.09 13.59
N TYR A 170 -9.67 2.90 12.60
CA TYR A 170 -8.81 3.91 12.00
C TYR A 170 -9.41 5.29 12.22
N LEU A 171 -8.57 6.25 12.59
CA LEU A 171 -8.93 7.67 12.66
C LEU A 171 -8.18 8.41 11.55
N ILE A 172 -8.92 8.97 10.61
CA ILE A 172 -8.34 9.70 9.48
C ILE A 172 -8.94 11.10 9.43
N PRO A 173 -8.15 12.19 9.38
CA PRO A 173 -8.66 13.55 9.30
C PRO A 173 -9.69 13.71 8.17
N THR A 174 -10.85 14.31 8.48
CA THR A 174 -11.92 14.53 7.48
C THR A 174 -11.47 15.42 6.33
N THR A 175 -10.52 16.31 6.61
CA THR A 175 -9.87 17.19 5.65
C THR A 175 -8.37 17.15 5.91
N PRO A 176 -7.55 16.87 4.90
CA PRO A 176 -6.11 16.84 5.04
C PRO A 176 -5.52 18.15 5.58
N ILE A 177 -4.53 18.04 6.45
CA ILE A 177 -3.78 19.14 7.04
C ILE A 177 -2.33 18.99 6.58
N PRO A 178 -1.77 19.88 5.74
CA PRO A 178 -0.38 19.79 5.33
C PRO A 178 0.57 19.79 6.54
N ALA A 179 1.50 18.84 6.59
CA ALA A 179 2.52 18.76 7.63
C ALA A 179 3.74 19.64 7.30
N GLU A 180 4.46 20.11 8.31
CA GLU A 180 5.73 20.83 8.12
C GLU A 180 6.85 19.88 7.65
N GLU A 181 6.82 18.62 8.09
CA GLU A 181 7.75 17.56 7.71
C GLU A 181 6.96 16.32 7.30
N THR A 182 7.43 15.64 6.25
CA THR A 182 6.83 14.38 5.80
C THR A 182 7.11 13.26 6.79
N ASP A 183 6.14 12.36 7.02
CA ASP A 183 6.27 11.24 7.95
C ASP A 183 6.35 9.89 7.21
N ARG A 184 7.06 8.94 7.80
CA ARG A 184 7.12 7.56 7.32
C ARG A 184 5.94 6.77 7.84
N VAL A 185 5.36 5.96 6.97
CA VAL A 185 4.08 5.32 7.20
C VAL A 185 4.23 3.86 7.59
N ARG A 186 3.52 3.44 8.64
CA ARG A 186 3.25 2.03 8.95
C ARG A 186 1.97 1.57 8.28
N THR A 187 0.88 2.30 8.53
CA THR A 187 -0.41 2.15 7.86
C THR A 187 -0.52 3.29 6.87
N VAL A 188 -0.53 2.98 5.59
CA VAL A 188 -0.64 3.97 4.52
C VAL A 188 -2.03 4.60 4.53
N GLY A 189 -3.07 3.78 4.72
CA GLY A 189 -4.45 4.22 4.70
C GLY A 189 -5.44 3.09 4.57
N LEU A 190 -6.62 3.38 4.01
CA LEU A 190 -7.68 2.43 3.73
C LEU A 190 -8.01 2.43 2.24
N ALA A 191 -8.08 1.24 1.63
CA ALA A 191 -8.66 1.02 0.32
C ALA A 191 -10.19 1.18 0.36
N LEU A 192 -10.83 1.38 -0.80
CA LEU A 192 -12.26 1.61 -0.89
C LEU A 192 -13.11 0.40 -0.46
N ASP A 193 -12.53 -0.79 -0.38
CA ASP A 193 -13.16 -2.00 0.16
C ASP A 193 -13.02 -2.16 1.68
N GLY A 194 -12.48 -1.16 2.36
CA GLY A 194 -12.26 -1.17 3.81
C GLY A 194 -10.98 -1.89 4.24
N THR A 195 -10.18 -2.38 3.29
CA THR A 195 -8.92 -3.07 3.59
C THR A 195 -7.80 -2.07 3.91
N GLU A 196 -6.96 -2.39 4.89
CA GLU A 196 -5.78 -1.60 5.17
C GLU A 196 -4.78 -1.63 4.01
N LEU A 197 -4.33 -0.46 3.59
CA LEU A 197 -3.14 -0.28 2.77
C LEU A 197 -1.94 -0.22 3.72
N SER A 198 -1.18 -1.31 3.79
CA SER A 198 -0.07 -1.43 4.74
C SER A 198 1.21 -0.79 4.22
N GLY A 199 2.09 -0.45 5.14
CA GLY A 199 3.45 -0.07 4.82
C GLY A 199 4.26 -1.23 4.24
N PRO A 200 5.54 -1.00 3.90
CA PRO A 200 6.38 -2.01 3.28
C PRO A 200 6.46 -3.31 4.09
N ALA A 201 6.26 -4.45 3.41
CA ALA A 201 6.47 -5.77 3.99
C ALA A 201 7.94 -5.97 4.39
N PRO A 202 8.25 -6.68 5.48
CA PRO A 202 9.62 -6.92 5.94
C PRO A 202 10.31 -8.02 5.11
N ILE A 203 10.49 -7.80 3.80
CA ILE A 203 10.97 -8.80 2.83
C ILE A 203 12.25 -9.49 3.30
N ASN A 204 13.24 -8.73 3.81
CA ASN A 204 14.50 -9.31 4.26
C ASN A 204 14.34 -10.31 5.40
N ALA A 205 13.42 -10.08 6.34
CA ALA A 205 13.13 -11.01 7.43
C ALA A 205 12.41 -12.25 6.90
N ILE A 206 11.44 -12.07 6.01
CA ILE A 206 10.70 -13.16 5.37
C ILE A 206 11.66 -14.07 4.60
N LEU A 207 12.44 -13.52 3.67
CA LEU A 207 13.40 -14.29 2.88
C LEU A 207 14.53 -14.89 3.73
N GLY A 208 14.94 -14.21 4.81
CA GLY A 208 15.93 -14.71 5.76
C GLY A 208 15.50 -15.99 6.48
N ALA A 209 14.21 -16.25 6.58
CA ALA A 209 13.64 -17.50 7.10
C ALA A 209 13.40 -18.55 6.00
N TYR A 210 13.81 -18.27 4.76
CA TYR A 210 13.49 -19.09 3.58
C TYR A 210 11.98 -19.29 3.38
N THR A 211 11.19 -18.27 3.70
CA THR A 211 9.73 -18.27 3.53
C THR A 211 9.29 -17.33 2.43
N ILE A 212 8.12 -17.60 1.87
CA ILE A 212 7.37 -16.68 1.01
C ILE A 212 6.05 -16.38 1.72
N ALA A 213 5.78 -15.12 2.02
CA ALA A 213 4.49 -14.70 2.57
C ALA A 213 3.55 -14.34 1.41
N ALA A 214 2.90 -15.35 0.87
CA ALA A 214 2.14 -15.25 -0.37
C ALA A 214 1.04 -14.18 -0.29
N PHE A 215 0.93 -13.37 -1.33
CA PHE A 215 -0.23 -12.52 -1.60
C PHE A 215 -1.23 -13.29 -2.45
N ASP A 216 -2.50 -12.88 -2.40
CA ASP A 216 -3.44 -13.24 -3.45
C ASP A 216 -3.22 -12.38 -4.72
N ASP A 217 -3.99 -12.62 -5.77
CA ASP A 217 -3.89 -11.87 -7.03
C ASP A 217 -4.19 -10.36 -6.87
N CYS A 218 -4.78 -9.98 -5.74
CA CYS A 218 -5.04 -8.59 -5.38
C CYS A 218 -3.90 -7.90 -4.63
N GLY A 219 -2.78 -8.59 -4.39
CA GLY A 219 -1.60 -8.02 -3.75
C GLY A 219 -1.69 -7.90 -2.23
N GLY A 220 -2.57 -8.67 -1.61
CA GLY A 220 -2.76 -8.70 -0.16
C GLY A 220 -2.66 -10.09 0.44
N HIS A 221 -2.55 -10.14 1.75
CA HIS A 221 -2.56 -11.38 2.53
C HIS A 221 -3.19 -11.18 3.91
N ILE A 222 -3.30 -12.26 4.66
CA ILE A 222 -3.92 -12.26 5.98
C ILE A 222 -2.87 -12.52 7.05
N ASN A 223 -2.92 -11.77 8.15
CA ASN A 223 -2.35 -12.20 9.42
C ASN A 223 -3.37 -12.02 10.55
N VAL A 224 -3.22 -12.77 11.64
CA VAL A 224 -4.22 -12.83 12.72
C VAL A 224 -4.34 -11.56 13.57
N HIS A 225 -3.39 -10.62 13.43
CA HIS A 225 -3.35 -9.39 14.20
C HIS A 225 -3.82 -8.16 13.39
N GLN A 226 -3.89 -8.29 12.06
CA GLN A 226 -4.18 -7.19 11.15
C GLN A 226 -5.34 -7.52 10.20
N GLY A 227 -5.75 -8.80 10.15
CA GLY A 227 -6.70 -9.27 9.13
C GLY A 227 -6.06 -9.30 7.75
N TYR A 228 -6.90 -9.22 6.72
CA TYR A 228 -6.45 -9.05 5.34
C TYR A 228 -5.98 -7.61 5.11
N HIS A 229 -4.84 -7.45 4.48
CA HIS A 229 -4.25 -6.15 4.17
C HIS A 229 -3.45 -6.22 2.88
N TYR A 230 -3.39 -5.10 2.16
CA TYR A 230 -2.65 -4.97 0.91
C TYR A 230 -1.21 -4.53 1.14
N HIS A 231 -0.29 -5.06 0.34
CA HIS A 231 1.09 -4.57 0.19
C HIS A 231 1.39 -4.09 -1.22
N SER A 232 0.46 -4.28 -2.16
CA SER A 232 0.64 -3.98 -3.57
C SER A 232 -0.70 -3.58 -4.22
N THR A 233 -0.62 -2.87 -5.34
CA THR A 233 -1.78 -2.51 -6.17
C THR A 233 -1.75 -3.33 -7.46
N THR A 234 -2.69 -4.23 -7.63
CA THR A 234 -2.78 -5.13 -8.79
C THR A 234 -4.05 -4.90 -9.63
N GLY A 235 -4.79 -3.83 -9.35
CA GLY A 235 -6.06 -3.51 -10.00
C GLY A 235 -7.30 -3.94 -9.22
N CYS A 236 -7.21 -4.85 -8.24
CA CYS A 236 -8.36 -5.20 -7.39
C CYS A 236 -8.82 -4.05 -6.48
N THR A 237 -7.91 -3.12 -6.17
CA THR A 237 -8.23 -1.91 -5.40
C THR A 237 -8.90 -0.82 -6.24
N ASP A 238 -8.90 -0.96 -7.57
CA ASP A 238 -9.48 0.00 -8.51
C ASP A 238 -11.01 -0.22 -8.61
N LEU A 239 -11.70 -0.07 -7.47
CA LEU A 239 -13.13 -0.36 -7.35
C LEU A 239 -14.03 0.71 -7.97
N VAL A 240 -13.47 1.87 -8.29
CA VAL A 240 -14.17 2.96 -8.94
C VAL A 240 -13.76 3.02 -10.41
N THR A 241 -14.75 3.04 -11.30
CA THR A 241 -14.52 3.26 -12.73
C THR A 241 -13.79 4.59 -12.94
N SER A 242 -12.85 4.61 -13.90
CA SER A 242 -12.11 5.81 -14.28
C SER A 242 -13.03 7.02 -14.43
N THR A 243 -12.61 8.13 -13.86
CA THR A 243 -13.31 9.40 -14.03
C THR A 243 -13.28 9.84 -15.49
N ASP A 244 -14.33 10.54 -15.96
CA ASP A 244 -14.45 11.04 -17.35
C ASP A 244 -13.33 12.02 -17.73
N ASP A 245 -12.55 12.51 -16.76
CA ASP A 245 -11.43 13.44 -16.97
C ASP A 245 -10.12 12.76 -17.41
N GLY A 246 -10.09 11.40 -17.44
CA GLY A 246 -8.94 10.60 -17.85
C GLY A 246 -7.84 10.47 -16.79
N HIS A 247 -8.11 10.85 -15.55
CA HIS A 247 -7.21 10.62 -14.42
C HIS A 247 -7.23 9.14 -13.99
N ALA A 248 -6.19 8.70 -13.26
CA ALA A 248 -6.18 7.39 -12.62
C ALA A 248 -7.35 7.24 -11.63
N PRO A 249 -7.94 6.05 -11.47
CA PRO A 249 -9.04 5.84 -10.52
C PRO A 249 -8.60 6.00 -9.07
N LEU A 250 -9.50 6.45 -8.19
CA LEU A 250 -9.30 6.46 -6.74
C LEU A 250 -9.27 5.01 -6.24
N ILE A 251 -8.29 4.67 -5.42
CA ILE A 251 -8.17 3.35 -4.79
C ILE A 251 -8.39 3.38 -3.28
N GLY A 252 -8.29 4.54 -2.64
CA GLY A 252 -8.45 4.69 -1.21
C GLY A 252 -8.06 6.06 -0.71
N TYR A 253 -7.95 6.17 0.61
CA TYR A 253 -7.51 7.39 1.29
C TYR A 253 -6.35 7.09 2.22
N ALA A 254 -5.33 7.93 2.20
CA ALA A 254 -4.18 7.85 3.08
C ALA A 254 -4.54 8.23 4.52
N SER A 255 -3.72 7.82 5.47
CA SER A 255 -3.92 8.08 6.91
C SER A 255 -3.92 9.58 7.27
N ASP A 256 -3.44 10.43 6.37
CA ASP A 256 -3.51 11.91 6.47
C ASP A 256 -4.72 12.52 5.74
N GLY A 257 -5.59 11.67 5.17
CA GLY A 257 -6.84 12.07 4.53
C GLY A 257 -6.75 12.45 3.06
N TYR A 258 -5.56 12.44 2.45
CA TYR A 258 -5.43 12.63 1.00
C TYR A 258 -5.86 11.40 0.23
N GLY A 259 -6.47 11.60 -0.95
CA GLY A 259 -6.82 10.50 -1.85
C GLY A 259 -5.59 9.81 -2.41
N ILE A 260 -5.64 8.47 -2.51
CA ILE A 260 -4.65 7.65 -3.20
C ILE A 260 -5.28 7.14 -4.48
N TYR A 261 -4.64 7.42 -5.60
CA TYR A 261 -5.08 7.02 -6.93
C TYR A 261 -4.19 5.89 -7.46
N ALA A 262 -4.71 5.10 -8.38
CA ALA A 262 -3.94 4.05 -9.04
C ALA A 262 -2.68 4.61 -9.71
N MET A 263 -1.69 3.75 -9.95
CA MET A 263 -0.45 4.11 -10.62
C MET A 263 -0.70 4.62 -12.05
N LYS A 264 -1.66 3.98 -12.75
CA LYS A 264 -1.94 4.23 -14.17
C LYS A 264 -3.37 4.72 -14.39
N ASP A 265 -3.52 5.59 -15.39
CA ASP A 265 -4.81 5.98 -15.92
C ASP A 265 -5.45 4.84 -16.76
N ALA A 266 -6.69 5.04 -17.22
CA ALA A 266 -7.40 4.07 -18.06
C ALA A 266 -6.72 3.77 -19.41
N LYS A 267 -5.73 4.58 -19.82
CA LYS A 267 -4.94 4.38 -21.04
C LYS A 267 -3.60 3.69 -20.76
N GLY A 268 -3.31 3.38 -19.49
CA GLY A 268 -2.08 2.74 -19.05
C GLY A 268 -0.90 3.72 -18.87
N ASN A 269 -1.15 5.03 -18.83
CA ASN A 269 -0.11 6.02 -18.59
C ASN A 269 0.08 6.24 -17.09
N GLU A 270 1.32 6.32 -16.65
CA GLU A 270 1.67 6.72 -15.30
C GLU A 270 1.68 8.24 -15.16
N SER A 271 1.29 8.73 -13.98
CA SER A 271 1.42 10.14 -13.63
C SER A 271 2.89 10.54 -13.57
N THR A 272 3.20 11.73 -14.07
CA THR A 272 4.58 12.27 -14.10
C THR A 272 4.71 13.48 -13.21
N GLY A 273 5.94 13.77 -12.77
CA GLY A 273 6.22 14.94 -11.93
C GLY A 273 5.74 14.78 -10.49
N LEU A 274 5.63 13.53 -10.02
CA LEU A 274 5.33 13.22 -8.63
C LEU A 274 6.49 13.67 -7.73
N ASP A 275 6.16 14.12 -6.53
CA ASP A 275 7.15 14.42 -5.49
C ASP A 275 7.70 13.13 -4.83
N GLU A 276 8.51 13.28 -3.77
CA GLU A 276 9.12 12.16 -3.05
C GLU A 276 8.10 11.26 -2.35
N CYS A 277 6.92 11.80 -2.01
CA CYS A 277 5.81 11.05 -1.43
C CYS A 277 4.92 10.37 -2.48
N ARG A 278 5.23 10.51 -3.78
CA ARG A 278 4.43 10.13 -4.95
C ARG A 278 3.16 10.96 -5.09
N GLY A 279 3.19 12.20 -4.64
CA GLY A 279 2.08 13.14 -4.69
C GLY A 279 2.22 14.14 -5.83
N GLN A 280 1.10 14.71 -6.21
CA GLN A 280 0.99 15.87 -7.10
C GLN A 280 -0.22 16.71 -6.73
N THR A 281 -0.31 17.92 -7.30
CA THR A 281 -1.45 18.81 -7.08
C THR A 281 -2.11 19.16 -8.41
N ASP A 282 -3.43 19.04 -8.49
CA ASP A 282 -4.23 19.56 -9.60
C ASP A 282 -5.37 20.49 -9.13
N ASP A 283 -6.05 21.15 -10.07
CA ASP A 283 -7.12 22.11 -9.77
C ASP A 283 -8.45 21.45 -9.36
N VAL A 284 -8.59 20.12 -9.55
CA VAL A 284 -9.81 19.37 -9.27
C VAL A 284 -9.73 18.70 -7.90
N ARG A 285 -8.58 18.06 -7.59
CA ARG A 285 -8.39 17.19 -6.41
C ARG A 285 -7.59 17.86 -5.31
N GLY A 286 -6.86 18.93 -5.63
CA GLY A 286 -5.82 19.44 -4.77
C GLY A 286 -4.62 18.47 -4.75
N TYR A 287 -3.91 18.40 -3.63
CA TYR A 287 -2.85 17.43 -3.45
C TYR A 287 -3.43 16.02 -3.30
N HIS A 288 -2.84 15.04 -3.94
CA HIS A 288 -3.22 13.62 -3.90
C HIS A 288 -2.04 12.73 -4.28
N TYR A 289 -2.09 11.45 -3.93
CA TYR A 289 -1.05 10.47 -4.19
C TYR A 289 -1.38 9.58 -5.40
N HIS A 290 -0.33 9.02 -6.02
CA HIS A 290 -0.42 7.92 -6.97
C HIS A 290 0.35 6.71 -6.45
N ALA A 291 -0.29 5.54 -6.47
CA ALA A 291 0.31 4.31 -6.02
C ALA A 291 1.59 3.98 -6.81
N ALA A 292 2.52 3.31 -6.15
CA ALA A 292 3.74 2.80 -6.75
C ALA A 292 3.47 1.54 -7.59
N SER A 293 4.48 1.08 -8.33
CA SER A 293 4.47 -0.19 -9.04
C SER A 293 4.24 -1.36 -8.06
N PRO A 294 3.49 -2.39 -8.45
CA PRO A 294 3.18 -3.52 -7.57
C PRO A 294 4.39 -4.15 -6.89
N SER A 295 5.54 -4.26 -7.57
CA SER A 295 6.76 -4.86 -7.01
C SER A 295 7.64 -3.93 -6.18
N GLU A 296 7.30 -2.65 -6.03
CA GLU A 296 8.11 -1.72 -5.25
C GLU A 296 7.98 -1.90 -3.72
N ASN A 297 7.07 -2.76 -3.26
CA ASN A 297 6.80 -2.97 -1.83
C ASN A 297 6.47 -1.66 -1.09
N LEU A 298 5.67 -0.82 -1.70
CA LEU A 298 5.14 0.41 -1.11
C LEU A 298 3.94 0.92 -1.94
N PHE A 299 3.04 1.68 -1.31
CA PHE A 299 1.98 2.40 -2.02
C PHE A 299 2.40 3.83 -2.32
N ILE A 300 2.90 4.53 -1.32
CA ILE A 300 3.36 5.91 -1.39
C ILE A 300 4.69 6.05 -0.66
N GLY A 301 5.47 7.09 -0.97
CA GLY A 301 6.80 7.29 -0.38
C GLY A 301 6.76 7.77 1.07
N CYS A 302 5.79 8.63 1.40
CA CYS A 302 5.60 9.26 2.72
C CYS A 302 4.22 9.88 2.84
N LEU A 303 3.83 10.32 4.04
CA LEU A 303 2.66 11.18 4.24
C LEU A 303 3.09 12.66 4.11
N HIS A 304 2.35 13.40 3.31
CA HIS A 304 2.51 14.85 3.11
C HIS A 304 1.73 15.67 4.16
N GLY A 305 0.71 15.05 4.75
CA GLY A 305 -0.15 15.65 5.77
C GLY A 305 0.04 15.06 7.14
N GLU A 306 -0.61 15.71 8.13
CA GLU A 306 -0.65 15.24 9.48
C GLU A 306 -1.58 14.04 9.62
N SER A 307 -1.13 12.98 10.29
CA SER A 307 -1.92 11.78 10.56
C SER A 307 -2.18 11.61 12.05
N VAL A 308 -3.21 10.84 12.40
CA VAL A 308 -3.49 10.46 13.78
C VAL A 308 -2.64 9.27 14.16
N ARG A 309 -2.02 9.27 15.34
CA ARG A 309 -1.33 8.08 15.84
C ARG A 309 -2.33 6.96 16.05
N PRO A 310 -2.04 5.73 15.59
CA PRO A 310 -2.90 4.60 15.90
C PRO A 310 -3.07 4.49 17.41
N SER A 311 -4.31 4.62 17.90
CA SER A 311 -4.63 4.29 19.28
C SER A 311 -4.61 2.79 19.39
N GLY A 312 -3.62 2.22 20.06
CA GLY A 312 -3.36 0.82 20.40
C GLY A 312 -4.13 -0.23 19.62
N GLY A 313 -3.40 -1.21 19.05
CA GLY A 313 -4.04 -2.41 18.51
C GLY A 313 -4.93 -3.11 19.56
N PRO A 314 -5.64 -4.18 19.20
CA PRO A 314 -6.64 -4.86 20.02
C PRO A 314 -6.18 -5.27 21.44
N ASP A 315 -4.88 -5.25 21.69
CA ASP A 315 -4.27 -5.58 22.99
C ASP A 315 -3.98 -4.36 23.88
N GLY A 316 -4.38 -3.15 23.50
CA GLY A 316 -4.08 -1.92 24.26
C GLY A 316 -2.57 -1.65 24.42
N ARG A 317 -1.73 -2.28 23.66
CA ARG A 317 -0.28 -2.10 23.70
C ARG A 317 0.11 -0.89 22.85
N ASN A 318 0.20 0.27 23.50
CA ASN A 318 0.92 1.41 22.98
C ASN A 318 2.41 1.06 22.92
N GLY A 319 2.89 0.59 21.80
CA GLY A 319 4.31 0.35 21.57
C GLY A 319 4.55 -0.29 20.21
N PRO A 320 5.69 0.02 19.58
CA PRO A 320 6.13 -0.77 18.43
C PRO A 320 6.26 -2.23 18.86
N PRO A 321 6.03 -3.21 17.94
CA PRO A 321 6.38 -4.58 18.23
C PRO A 321 7.84 -4.62 18.71
N PRO A 322 8.19 -5.45 19.71
CA PRO A 322 9.51 -5.45 20.30
C PRO A 322 10.57 -5.72 19.22
N GLY A 323 11.42 -4.71 18.98
CA GLY A 323 12.75 -4.88 18.47
C GLY A 323 12.93 -5.39 17.04
N GLY A 324 12.63 -4.56 16.03
CA GLY A 324 13.45 -4.60 14.83
C GLY A 324 14.66 -3.69 15.03
N PRO A 325 15.92 -4.15 14.86
CA PRO A 325 17.05 -3.24 14.87
C PRO A 325 16.88 -2.23 13.74
N GLY A 326 17.09 -0.95 14.06
CA GLY A 326 16.96 0.16 13.13
C GLY A 326 17.66 -0.12 11.80
N GLY A 327 16.89 -0.50 10.79
CA GLY A 327 17.37 -0.76 9.45
C GLY A 327 17.77 0.56 8.81
N ARG A 328 19.06 0.76 8.61
CA ARG A 328 19.55 1.74 7.67
C ARG A 328 19.04 1.32 6.29
N ASN A 329 18.31 2.21 5.61
CA ASN A 329 17.95 2.07 4.22
C ASN A 329 19.23 2.05 3.38
N GLY A 330 19.65 0.86 2.97
CA GLY A 330 20.58 0.66 1.87
C GLY A 330 19.81 -0.10 0.77
N PRO A 331 20.15 0.08 -0.50
CA PRO A 331 19.62 -0.77 -1.56
C PRO A 331 19.85 -2.24 -1.20
N PRO A 332 19.04 -3.18 -1.74
CA PRO A 332 19.20 -4.60 -1.45
C PRO A 332 20.66 -5.01 -1.67
N PRO A 333 21.24 -5.85 -0.82
CA PRO A 333 22.60 -6.30 -1.00
C PRO A 333 22.69 -7.00 -2.36
N GLY A 334 23.41 -6.36 -3.29
CA GLY A 334 23.88 -7.02 -4.51
C GLY A 334 24.56 -8.30 -4.09
N GLY A 335 24.35 -9.38 -4.85
CA GLY A 335 24.96 -10.68 -4.63
C GLY A 335 26.47 -10.59 -4.43
N PRO A 336 27.11 -11.64 -3.92
CA PRO A 336 28.48 -11.60 -3.44
C PRO A 336 29.45 -11.19 -4.56
N ASP A 337 30.06 -10.00 -4.39
CA ASP A 337 31.25 -9.60 -5.14
C ASP A 337 32.42 -10.51 -4.76
N GLY A 338 32.56 -11.58 -5.52
CA GLY A 338 33.64 -12.54 -5.47
C GLY A 338 34.35 -12.70 -6.81
N ALA A 339 34.86 -11.61 -7.40
CA ALA A 339 35.87 -11.73 -8.43
C ALA A 339 37.25 -11.54 -7.82
N PRO A 340 38.18 -12.50 -7.97
CA PRO A 340 39.55 -12.37 -7.45
C PRO A 340 40.28 -11.29 -8.25
N LYS A 341 40.85 -10.31 -7.51
CA LYS A 341 41.81 -9.38 -8.08
C LYS A 341 43.04 -10.17 -8.53
N SER A 342 43.29 -10.22 -9.83
CA SER A 342 44.57 -10.68 -10.37
C SER A 342 45.70 -9.75 -9.87
N LYS A 343 46.62 -10.29 -9.10
CA LYS A 343 47.96 -9.78 -8.95
C LYS A 343 48.71 -10.16 -10.21
N ASP A 344 49.32 -9.17 -10.81
CA ASP A 344 50.61 -9.19 -11.57
C ASP A 344 50.62 -7.94 -12.43
N ALA A 345 51.57 -7.17 -12.44
CA ALA A 345 53.02 -7.16 -12.41
C ALA A 345 53.50 -5.97 -13.28
N HIS A 346 54.44 -5.29 -12.79
CA HIS A 346 55.34 -4.28 -13.37
C HIS A 346 54.87 -2.85 -13.47
#